data_a7b4fc34717e1d11b9fdbc5f333227d8
#
_entry.id   a7b4fc34717e1d11b9fdbc5f333227d8
#
_cell.length_a   1.000
_cell.length_b   1.000
_cell.length_c   1.000
_cell.angle_alpha   90.00
_cell.angle_beta   90.00
_cell.angle_gamma   90.00
#
_symmetry.space_group_name_H-M   'P 1'
#
loop_
_entity.id
_entity.type
_entity.pdbx_description
1 polymer ?
#
loop_
_entity_poly.entity_id
_entity_poly.type
_entity_poly.pdbx_seq_one_letter_code
_entity_poly.pdbx_strand_id
1 'polypeptide(L)'
;MFDKVTLKLNVDPLILGALKEDITSEDVSTNSVMPEPKLGEVELICKQDGIICGLQVFARTFELLDEDVEITFFAKDGDEVKKGQKMAVVRGDIRVLLCGERTALNYLQRMSGIATYTNGVAKLLAGTKTKLLDTRKTSPNNRIFEKYAVRIGGGNNHRYNLTDGVLLKDNHIAVSYTHLRAHETPE
;
A
#
# COMPACT_ATOMS: atom_id res chain seq x y z
N MET A 1 2.69 9.40 4.46
CA MET A 1 3.64 9.45 3.34
C MET A 1 4.93 8.83 3.81
N PHE A 2 5.60 8.06 2.97
CA PHE A 2 6.92 7.48 3.25
C PHE A 2 8.00 8.54 3.03
N ASP A 3 9.01 8.59 3.90
CA ASP A 3 10.20 9.40 3.69
C ASP A 3 11.10 8.81 2.59
N LYS A 4 12.07 9.60 2.09
CA LYS A 4 12.94 9.21 0.97
C LYS A 4 13.77 7.93 1.25
N VAL A 5 14.20 7.73 2.50
CA VAL A 5 15.01 6.55 2.87
C VAL A 5 14.14 5.30 2.88
N THR A 6 12.97 5.39 3.52
CA THR A 6 11.97 4.32 3.55
C THR A 6 11.52 3.94 2.13
N LEU A 7 11.24 4.93 1.28
CA LEU A 7 10.93 4.67 -0.13
C LEU A 7 12.04 3.84 -0.78
N LYS A 8 13.26 4.32 -0.76
CA LYS A 8 14.38 3.69 -1.47
C LYS A 8 14.72 2.29 -0.95
N LEU A 9 14.71 2.09 0.36
CA LEU A 9 15.16 0.83 0.96
C LEU A 9 14.05 -0.22 1.12
N ASN A 10 12.81 0.20 1.33
CA ASN A 10 11.72 -0.71 1.71
C ASN A 10 10.55 -0.75 0.73
N VAL A 11 10.31 0.31 -0.01
CA VAL A 11 9.17 0.41 -0.94
C VAL A 11 9.59 0.11 -2.37
N ASP A 12 10.63 0.77 -2.89
CA ASP A 12 11.11 0.59 -4.26
C ASP A 12 11.40 -0.88 -4.62
N PRO A 13 12.09 -1.67 -3.76
CA PRO A 13 12.34 -3.09 -4.08
C PRO A 13 11.06 -3.91 -4.24
N LEU A 14 10.00 -3.58 -3.50
CA LEU A 14 8.71 -4.26 -3.60
C LEU A 14 7.95 -3.87 -4.86
N ILE A 15 7.95 -2.58 -5.21
CA ILE A 15 7.34 -2.10 -6.47
C ILE A 15 8.09 -2.69 -7.67
N LEU A 16 9.43 -2.67 -7.65
CA LEU A 16 10.25 -3.28 -8.71
C LEU A 16 10.00 -4.78 -8.83
N GLY A 17 9.78 -5.48 -7.69
CA GLY A 17 9.40 -6.89 -7.70
C GLY A 17 8.07 -7.13 -8.40
N ALA A 18 7.06 -6.29 -8.12
CA ALA A 18 5.75 -6.37 -8.74
C ALA A 18 5.78 -5.99 -10.24
N LEU A 19 6.57 -4.98 -10.62
CA LEU A 19 6.79 -4.64 -12.02
C LEU A 19 7.47 -5.78 -12.79
N LYS A 20 8.46 -6.45 -12.19
CA LYS A 20 9.14 -7.62 -12.80
C LYS A 20 8.24 -8.85 -12.92
N GLU A 21 7.24 -9.00 -12.04
CA GLU A 21 6.23 -10.06 -12.13
C GLU A 21 5.34 -9.83 -13.36
N ASP A 22 4.96 -8.59 -13.64
CA ASP A 22 4.07 -8.22 -14.76
C ASP A 22 4.85 -8.07 -16.08
N ILE A 23 6.09 -7.59 -16.02
CA ILE A 23 6.94 -7.32 -17.20
C ILE A 23 8.21 -8.18 -17.11
N THR A 24 8.13 -9.40 -17.65
CA THR A 24 9.29 -10.33 -17.63
C THR A 24 10.33 -10.04 -18.73
N SER A 25 9.90 -9.49 -19.85
CA SER A 25 10.76 -9.13 -20.99
C SER A 25 10.29 -7.85 -21.67
N GLU A 26 9.06 -7.83 -22.19
CA GLU A 26 8.50 -6.70 -22.91
C GLU A 26 6.96 -6.68 -22.80
N ASP A 27 6.35 -5.53 -23.05
CA ASP A 27 4.91 -5.41 -23.30
C ASP A 27 4.66 -5.60 -24.81
N VAL A 28 4.35 -6.83 -25.17
CA VAL A 28 4.11 -7.23 -26.59
C VAL A 28 2.96 -6.42 -27.21
N SER A 29 1.91 -6.15 -26.46
CA SER A 29 0.74 -5.39 -26.95
C SER A 29 1.12 -3.96 -27.27
N THR A 30 1.76 -3.29 -26.33
CA THR A 30 2.19 -1.89 -26.49
C THR A 30 3.22 -1.78 -27.63
N ASN A 31 4.23 -2.64 -27.66
CA ASN A 31 5.25 -2.62 -28.72
C ASN A 31 4.69 -2.88 -30.12
N SER A 32 3.62 -3.69 -30.21
CA SER A 32 2.98 -3.97 -31.50
C SER A 32 2.22 -2.78 -32.08
N VAL A 33 1.65 -1.91 -31.25
CA VAL A 33 0.82 -0.77 -31.69
C VAL A 33 1.54 0.58 -31.58
N MET A 34 2.60 0.65 -30.77
CA MET A 34 3.37 1.86 -30.50
C MET A 34 4.87 1.58 -30.49
N PRO A 35 5.48 1.34 -31.68
CA PRO A 35 6.90 1.01 -31.76
C PRO A 35 7.83 2.19 -31.38
N GLU A 36 7.35 3.43 -31.52
CA GLU A 36 8.12 4.64 -31.24
C GLU A 36 7.62 5.35 -29.97
N PRO A 37 8.51 6.03 -29.24
CA PRO A 37 8.14 6.86 -28.09
C PRO A 37 7.13 7.94 -28.48
N LYS A 38 6.10 8.11 -27.66
CA LYS A 38 5.10 9.15 -27.85
C LYS A 38 4.63 9.70 -26.51
N LEU A 39 4.75 10.99 -26.33
CA LEU A 39 4.18 11.66 -25.15
C LEU A 39 2.66 11.64 -25.19
N GLY A 40 2.07 11.36 -24.03
CA GLY A 40 0.64 11.37 -23.83
C GLY A 40 0.26 11.64 -22.39
N GLU A 41 -1.05 11.62 -22.15
CA GLU A 41 -1.63 11.92 -20.86
C GLU A 41 -2.74 10.91 -20.56
N VAL A 42 -2.79 10.44 -19.29
CA VAL A 42 -3.87 9.59 -18.79
C VAL A 42 -4.44 10.18 -17.51
N GLU A 43 -5.75 9.98 -17.31
CA GLU A 43 -6.46 10.44 -16.13
C GLU A 43 -6.73 9.29 -15.14
N LEU A 44 -6.43 9.52 -13.88
CA LEU A 44 -6.84 8.62 -12.80
C LEU A 44 -8.24 9.05 -12.31
N ILE A 45 -9.25 8.20 -12.60
CA ILE A 45 -10.64 8.47 -12.25
C ILE A 45 -11.14 7.45 -11.22
N CYS A 46 -11.73 7.95 -10.13
CA CYS A 46 -12.34 7.13 -9.10
C CYS A 46 -13.53 6.33 -9.64
N LYS A 47 -13.56 5.03 -9.42
CA LYS A 47 -14.65 4.14 -9.88
C LYS A 47 -15.67 3.84 -8.80
N GLN A 48 -15.35 4.09 -7.53
CA GLN A 48 -16.20 3.77 -6.39
C GLN A 48 -15.91 4.74 -5.24
N ASP A 49 -16.94 5.14 -4.48
CA ASP A 49 -16.77 5.96 -3.27
C ASP A 49 -15.87 5.27 -2.24
N GLY A 50 -15.02 6.04 -1.55
CA GLY A 50 -14.13 5.49 -0.53
C GLY A 50 -13.09 6.48 -0.03
N ILE A 51 -12.11 5.95 0.68
CA ILE A 51 -10.92 6.68 1.15
C ILE A 51 -9.76 6.36 0.22
N ILE A 52 -9.23 7.37 -0.46
CA ILE A 52 -8.06 7.19 -1.32
C ILE A 52 -6.80 6.96 -0.47
N CYS A 53 -5.98 5.99 -0.86
CA CYS A 53 -4.73 5.70 -0.17
C CYS A 53 -3.72 5.04 -1.12
N GLY A 54 -2.47 5.50 -1.08
CA GLY A 54 -1.39 4.94 -1.89
C GLY A 54 -0.98 5.78 -3.09
N LEU A 55 -1.35 7.06 -3.14
CA LEU A 55 -1.00 7.96 -4.24
C LEU A 55 0.52 8.08 -4.43
N GLN A 56 1.30 8.07 -3.35
CA GLN A 56 2.76 8.08 -3.43
C GLN A 56 3.31 6.79 -4.06
N VAL A 57 2.73 5.63 -3.73
CA VAL A 57 3.12 4.34 -4.31
C VAL A 57 2.73 4.28 -5.78
N PHE A 58 1.54 4.79 -6.12
CA PHE A 58 1.08 4.94 -7.50
C PHE A 58 2.06 5.76 -8.34
N ALA A 59 2.44 6.95 -7.86
CA ALA A 59 3.43 7.80 -8.54
C ALA A 59 4.78 7.09 -8.68
N ARG A 60 5.25 6.50 -7.58
CA ARG A 60 6.56 5.86 -7.55
C ARG A 60 6.68 4.69 -8.54
N THR A 61 5.58 4.01 -8.84
CA THR A 61 5.57 2.95 -9.84
C THR A 61 5.96 3.45 -11.23
N PHE A 62 5.48 4.63 -11.63
CA PHE A 62 5.84 5.23 -12.91
C PHE A 62 7.25 5.84 -12.88
N GLU A 63 7.60 6.55 -11.81
CA GLU A 63 8.93 7.15 -11.63
C GLU A 63 10.06 6.10 -11.65
N LEU A 64 9.79 4.85 -11.24
CA LEU A 64 10.76 3.76 -11.31
C LEU A 64 10.94 3.20 -12.73
N LEU A 65 10.00 3.45 -13.63
CA LEU A 65 10.08 3.09 -15.04
C LEU A 65 10.69 4.21 -15.88
N ASP A 66 10.37 5.48 -15.54
CA ASP A 66 10.85 6.66 -16.26
C ASP A 66 10.80 7.87 -15.33
N GLU A 67 11.95 8.50 -15.09
CA GLU A 67 12.09 9.67 -14.23
C GLU A 67 11.43 10.94 -14.81
N ASP A 68 11.16 10.97 -16.11
CA ASP A 68 10.54 12.09 -16.82
C ASP A 68 9.01 12.09 -16.73
N VAL A 69 8.40 11.10 -16.05
CA VAL A 69 6.95 11.07 -15.84
C VAL A 69 6.51 12.16 -14.87
N GLU A 70 5.58 12.99 -15.32
CA GLU A 70 4.97 14.05 -14.52
C GLU A 70 3.60 13.62 -13.98
N ILE A 71 3.36 13.82 -12.67
CA ILE A 71 2.08 13.48 -12.04
C ILE A 71 1.52 14.68 -11.30
N THR A 72 0.29 15.07 -11.65
CA THR A 72 -0.47 16.11 -10.96
C THR A 72 -1.61 15.47 -10.19
N PHE A 73 -1.61 15.56 -8.86
CA PHE A 73 -2.66 15.06 -8.00
C PHE A 73 -3.71 16.12 -7.68
N PHE A 74 -4.99 15.74 -7.66
CA PHE A 74 -6.14 16.52 -7.22
C PHE A 74 -6.75 16.01 -5.92
N ALA A 75 -6.16 14.96 -5.34
CA ALA A 75 -6.53 14.38 -4.06
C ALA A 75 -5.25 14.01 -3.29
N LYS A 76 -5.36 13.77 -2.01
CA LYS A 76 -4.30 13.28 -1.12
C LYS A 76 -4.76 12.04 -0.37
N ASP A 77 -3.82 11.24 0.10
CA ASP A 77 -4.11 10.07 0.92
C ASP A 77 -4.94 10.46 2.15
N GLY A 78 -6.05 9.77 2.35
CA GLY A 78 -7.02 10.01 3.42
C GLY A 78 -8.25 10.83 3.01
N ASP A 79 -8.25 11.42 1.83
CA ASP A 79 -9.44 12.13 1.33
C ASP A 79 -10.57 11.11 1.04
N GLU A 80 -11.81 11.52 1.35
CA GLU A 80 -13.00 10.82 0.90
C GLU A 80 -13.27 11.21 -0.56
N VAL A 81 -13.23 10.22 -1.45
CA VAL A 81 -13.39 10.40 -2.90
C VAL A 81 -14.71 9.80 -3.40
N LYS A 82 -15.26 10.36 -4.47
CA LYS A 82 -16.52 9.96 -5.06
C LYS A 82 -16.32 9.34 -6.44
N LYS A 83 -17.22 8.44 -6.81
CA LYS A 83 -17.26 7.87 -8.16
C LYS A 83 -17.31 8.97 -9.22
N GLY A 84 -16.44 8.86 -10.23
CA GLY A 84 -16.28 9.83 -11.31
C GLY A 84 -15.33 10.98 -10.99
N GLN A 85 -14.85 11.13 -9.77
CA GLN A 85 -13.89 12.17 -9.40
C GLN A 85 -12.53 11.91 -10.06
N LYS A 86 -11.97 12.95 -10.69
CA LYS A 86 -10.59 12.94 -11.17
C LYS A 86 -9.65 13.10 -9.98
N MET A 87 -8.71 12.16 -9.84
CA MET A 87 -7.76 12.13 -8.71
C MET A 87 -6.36 12.52 -9.11
N ALA A 88 -5.97 12.25 -10.35
CA ALA A 88 -4.66 12.63 -10.88
C ALA A 88 -4.68 12.69 -12.41
N VAL A 89 -3.64 13.34 -12.95
CA VAL A 89 -3.23 13.26 -14.34
C VAL A 89 -1.77 12.83 -14.37
N VAL A 90 -1.46 11.86 -15.24
CA VAL A 90 -0.11 11.33 -15.45
C VAL A 90 0.29 11.61 -16.90
N ARG A 91 1.46 12.23 -17.10
CA ARG A 91 2.04 12.57 -18.40
C ARG A 91 3.39 11.91 -18.56
N GLY A 92 3.66 11.38 -19.73
CA GLY A 92 4.93 10.72 -20.04
C GLY A 92 4.89 9.96 -21.35
N ASP A 93 5.89 9.13 -21.61
CA ASP A 93 5.83 8.20 -22.72
C ASP A 93 4.68 7.20 -22.55
N ILE A 94 3.75 7.16 -23.50
CA ILE A 94 2.55 6.30 -23.42
C ILE A 94 2.93 4.83 -23.18
N ARG A 95 4.06 4.35 -23.72
CA ARG A 95 4.55 2.98 -23.48
C ARG A 95 4.85 2.73 -22.01
N VAL A 96 5.50 3.69 -21.34
CA VAL A 96 5.76 3.65 -19.91
C VAL A 96 4.47 3.68 -19.12
N LEU A 97 3.53 4.58 -19.50
CA LEU A 97 2.23 4.69 -18.83
C LEU A 97 1.44 3.38 -18.93
N LEU A 98 1.40 2.74 -20.09
CA LEU A 98 0.71 1.47 -20.28
C LEU A 98 1.37 0.32 -19.49
N CYS A 99 2.70 0.23 -19.52
CA CYS A 99 3.45 -0.78 -18.77
C CYS A 99 3.26 -0.68 -17.25
N GLY A 100 3.23 0.55 -16.70
CA GLY A 100 3.12 0.79 -15.26
C GLY A 100 1.70 0.74 -14.71
N GLU A 101 0.69 0.95 -15.57
CA GLU A 101 -0.70 1.17 -15.16
C GLU A 101 -1.23 0.08 -14.23
N ARG A 102 -1.10 -1.20 -14.62
CA ARG A 102 -1.70 -2.31 -13.87
C ARG A 102 -1.11 -2.43 -12.48
N THR A 103 0.21 -2.42 -12.37
CA THR A 103 0.92 -2.48 -11.09
C THR A 103 0.57 -1.28 -10.21
N ALA A 104 0.59 -0.06 -10.75
CA ALA A 104 0.24 1.16 -10.03
C ALA A 104 -1.20 1.11 -9.48
N LEU A 105 -2.16 0.70 -10.32
CA LEU A 105 -3.56 0.56 -9.92
C LEU A 105 -3.79 -0.56 -8.90
N ASN A 106 -3.08 -1.68 -8.99
CA ASN A 106 -3.20 -2.78 -8.05
C ASN A 106 -2.83 -2.33 -6.62
N TYR A 107 -1.72 -1.61 -6.46
CA TYR A 107 -1.35 -1.01 -5.16
C TYR A 107 -2.38 0.01 -4.69
N LEU A 108 -2.75 0.97 -5.55
CA LEU A 108 -3.68 2.03 -5.18
C LEU A 108 -5.05 1.47 -4.76
N GLN A 109 -5.59 0.53 -5.52
CA GLN A 109 -6.89 -0.10 -5.23
C GLN A 109 -6.84 -0.92 -3.95
N ARG A 110 -5.79 -1.72 -3.75
CA ARG A 110 -5.59 -2.50 -2.52
C ARG A 110 -5.52 -1.61 -1.29
N MET A 111 -4.66 -0.59 -1.34
CA MET A 111 -4.47 0.33 -0.21
C MET A 111 -5.73 1.14 0.08
N SER A 112 -6.41 1.65 -0.95
CA SER A 112 -7.67 2.39 -0.80
C SER A 112 -8.79 1.51 -0.25
N GLY A 113 -8.87 0.25 -0.67
CA GLY A 113 -9.83 -0.72 -0.13
C GLY A 113 -9.62 -0.96 1.37
N ILE A 114 -8.38 -1.14 1.81
CA ILE A 114 -8.03 -1.30 3.23
C ILE A 114 -8.37 -0.03 4.01
N ALA A 115 -7.99 1.15 3.49
CA ALA A 115 -8.28 2.43 4.15
C ALA A 115 -9.79 2.68 4.26
N THR A 116 -10.56 2.38 3.21
CA THR A 116 -12.02 2.53 3.20
C THR A 116 -12.69 1.62 4.22
N TYR A 117 -12.34 0.33 4.26
CA TYR A 117 -12.86 -0.61 5.23
C TYR A 117 -12.51 -0.20 6.67
N THR A 118 -11.25 0.17 6.90
CA THR A 118 -10.76 0.65 8.20
C THR A 118 -11.52 1.89 8.65
N ASN A 119 -11.77 2.84 7.74
CA ASN A 119 -12.52 4.06 8.04
C ASN A 119 -13.97 3.75 8.45
N GLY A 120 -14.62 2.82 7.77
CA GLY A 120 -15.96 2.35 8.15
C GLY A 120 -15.99 1.81 9.57
N VAL A 121 -15.04 0.94 9.94
CA VAL A 121 -14.94 0.39 11.29
C VAL A 121 -14.58 1.46 12.33
N ALA A 122 -13.62 2.35 12.01
CA ALA A 122 -13.20 3.43 12.90
C ALA A 122 -14.35 4.39 13.23
N LYS A 123 -15.22 4.69 12.26
CA LYS A 123 -16.43 5.50 12.45
C LYS A 123 -17.41 4.87 13.46
N LEU A 124 -17.52 3.53 13.50
CA LEU A 124 -18.37 2.84 14.48
C LEU A 124 -17.84 2.95 15.92
N LEU A 125 -16.54 3.20 16.08
CA LEU A 125 -15.89 3.37 17.38
C LEU A 125 -15.84 4.83 17.84
N ALA A 126 -16.34 5.77 17.01
CA ALA A 126 -16.35 7.20 17.34
C ALA A 126 -17.10 7.47 18.65
N GLY A 127 -16.52 8.31 19.52
CA GLY A 127 -17.08 8.62 20.83
C GLY A 127 -16.76 7.60 21.92
N THR A 128 -16.10 6.48 21.61
CA THR A 128 -15.61 5.50 22.60
C THR A 128 -14.12 5.70 22.89
N LYS A 129 -13.61 5.05 23.96
CA LYS A 129 -12.17 5.00 24.27
C LYS A 129 -11.44 3.87 23.50
N THR A 130 -12.17 3.06 22.73
CA THR A 130 -11.64 1.90 22.00
C THR A 130 -10.85 2.36 20.79
N LYS A 131 -9.67 1.74 20.55
CA LYS A 131 -8.84 1.98 19.37
C LYS A 131 -8.83 0.74 18.49
N LEU A 132 -9.04 0.93 17.19
CA LEU A 132 -8.88 -0.11 16.20
C LEU A 132 -7.38 -0.34 15.96
N LEU A 133 -6.91 -1.58 16.11
CA LEU A 133 -5.53 -1.99 15.86
C LEU A 133 -5.47 -3.00 14.71
N ASP A 134 -4.44 -2.89 13.89
CA ASP A 134 -4.10 -3.93 12.92
C ASP A 134 -3.39 -5.14 13.57
N THR A 135 -2.95 -6.06 12.75
CA THR A 135 -2.17 -7.23 13.18
C THR A 135 -1.01 -7.48 12.21
N ARG A 136 -0.19 -8.50 12.51
CA ARG A 136 0.83 -9.02 11.58
C ARG A 136 0.28 -10.01 10.54
N LYS A 137 -1.03 -10.23 10.50
CA LYS A 137 -1.70 -11.09 9.50
C LYS A 137 -1.91 -10.30 8.20
N THR A 138 -0.84 -9.94 7.56
CA THR A 138 -0.79 -9.20 6.29
C THR A 138 -0.42 -10.13 5.14
N SER A 139 -0.70 -9.72 3.92
CA SER A 139 -0.17 -10.41 2.73
C SER A 139 1.37 -10.38 2.78
N PRO A 140 2.06 -11.49 2.46
CA PRO A 140 3.52 -11.48 2.38
C PRO A 140 4.03 -10.33 1.52
N ASN A 141 5.13 -9.71 1.94
CA ASN A 141 5.78 -8.55 1.31
C ASN A 141 4.95 -7.25 1.27
N ASN A 142 3.64 -7.28 1.54
CA ASN A 142 2.76 -6.10 1.47
C ASN A 142 2.51 -5.39 2.81
N ARG A 143 3.17 -5.82 3.90
CA ARG A 143 2.92 -5.28 5.24
C ARG A 143 3.09 -3.77 5.35
N ILE A 144 4.10 -3.21 4.69
CA ILE A 144 4.38 -1.79 4.72
C ILE A 144 3.21 -0.97 4.13
N PHE A 145 2.63 -1.45 3.04
CA PHE A 145 1.50 -0.82 2.37
C PHE A 145 0.20 -1.01 3.16
N GLU A 146 -0.06 -2.22 3.65
CA GLU A 146 -1.30 -2.55 4.36
C GLU A 146 -1.38 -1.81 5.71
N LYS A 147 -0.28 -1.77 6.48
CA LYS A 147 -0.24 -1.01 7.74
C LYS A 147 -0.33 0.50 7.53
N TYR A 148 0.27 1.02 6.47
CA TYR A 148 0.09 2.42 6.08
C TYR A 148 -1.39 2.70 5.79
N ALA A 149 -2.05 1.85 5.00
CA ALA A 149 -3.45 2.02 4.63
C ALA A 149 -4.40 1.96 5.84
N VAL A 150 -4.15 1.07 6.81
CA VAL A 150 -4.90 1.04 8.08
C VAL A 150 -4.82 2.38 8.80
N ARG A 151 -3.61 2.96 8.88
CA ARG A 151 -3.41 4.26 9.53
C ARG A 151 -4.12 5.40 8.81
N ILE A 152 -4.08 5.41 7.47
CA ILE A 152 -4.81 6.39 6.64
C ILE A 152 -6.32 6.26 6.82
N GLY A 153 -6.84 5.05 6.99
CA GLY A 153 -8.26 4.81 7.29
C GLY A 153 -8.71 5.17 8.70
N GLY A 154 -7.80 5.64 9.58
CA GLY A 154 -8.11 6.03 10.95
C GLY A 154 -7.91 4.94 12.00
N GLY A 155 -7.32 3.79 11.61
CA GLY A 155 -6.86 2.77 12.53
C GLY A 155 -5.48 3.08 13.12
N ASN A 156 -4.99 2.20 13.98
CA ASN A 156 -3.67 2.29 14.61
C ASN A 156 -2.87 1.03 14.30
N ASN A 157 -1.55 1.16 14.28
CA ASN A 157 -0.69 0.02 14.04
C ASN A 157 -0.31 -0.67 15.36
N HIS A 158 -0.44 -1.98 15.39
CA HIS A 158 0.22 -2.86 16.34
C HIS A 158 1.67 -3.10 15.88
N ARG A 159 2.49 -3.83 16.66
CA ARG A 159 3.89 -4.11 16.33
C ARG A 159 4.07 -4.51 14.86
N TYR A 160 5.09 -3.94 14.22
CA TYR A 160 5.36 -4.14 12.81
C TYR A 160 5.93 -5.53 12.49
N ASN A 161 6.91 -5.96 13.30
CA ASN A 161 7.63 -7.22 13.13
C ASN A 161 7.94 -7.90 14.47
N LEU A 162 8.82 -8.89 14.49
CA LEU A 162 9.20 -9.63 15.69
C LEU A 162 10.14 -8.86 16.61
N THR A 163 10.83 -7.84 16.07
CA THR A 163 11.78 -7.02 16.84
C THR A 163 11.16 -5.78 17.46
N ASP A 164 9.94 -5.42 17.07
CA ASP A 164 9.25 -4.20 17.49
C ASP A 164 8.55 -4.30 18.86
N GLY A 165 8.51 -5.47 19.45
CA GLY A 165 7.96 -5.70 20.79
C GLY A 165 7.73 -7.16 21.13
N VAL A 166 7.80 -7.44 22.43
CA VAL A 166 7.54 -8.78 22.97
C VAL A 166 6.04 -9.07 22.92
N LEU A 167 5.66 -10.23 22.38
CA LEU A 167 4.32 -10.77 22.43
C LEU A 167 4.39 -12.28 22.66
N LEU A 168 4.13 -12.68 23.90
CA LEU A 168 4.02 -14.09 24.28
C LEU A 168 2.65 -14.62 23.85
N LYS A 169 2.64 -15.82 23.29
CA LYS A 169 1.46 -16.56 22.84
C LYS A 169 1.47 -17.96 23.39
N ASP A 170 0.35 -18.68 23.27
CA ASP A 170 0.20 -20.05 23.77
C ASP A 170 1.34 -20.97 23.34
N ASN A 171 1.81 -20.88 22.11
CA ASN A 171 2.93 -21.66 21.62
C ASN A 171 4.25 -21.35 22.37
N HIS A 172 4.49 -20.10 22.75
CA HIS A 172 5.67 -19.72 23.53
C HIS A 172 5.57 -20.28 24.95
N ILE A 173 4.36 -20.23 25.52
CA ILE A 173 4.08 -20.76 26.86
C ILE A 173 4.23 -22.28 26.86
N ALA A 174 3.69 -22.96 25.84
CA ALA A 174 3.77 -24.43 25.73
C ALA A 174 5.20 -24.95 25.62
N VAL A 175 6.08 -24.24 24.86
CA VAL A 175 7.49 -24.64 24.67
C VAL A 175 8.35 -24.25 25.86
N SER A 176 8.04 -23.16 26.57
CA SER A 176 8.78 -22.67 27.72
C SER A 176 8.19 -23.09 29.06
N TYR A 177 7.32 -24.11 29.06
CA TYR A 177 6.58 -24.57 30.24
C TYR A 177 7.44 -24.82 31.48
N THR A 178 8.67 -25.28 31.30
CA THR A 178 9.62 -25.50 32.41
C THR A 178 10.24 -24.21 32.95
N HIS A 179 10.30 -23.11 32.16
CA HIS A 179 10.93 -21.87 32.59
C HIS A 179 9.95 -20.83 33.12
N LEU A 180 8.81 -20.68 32.51
CA LEU A 180 7.82 -19.65 32.91
C LEU A 180 6.98 -20.07 34.11
N ARG A 181 6.70 -21.36 34.32
CA ARG A 181 5.99 -21.86 35.50
C ARG A 181 6.89 -22.11 36.72
N ALA A 182 8.22 -22.19 36.55
CA ALA A 182 9.13 -22.35 37.67
C ALA A 182 9.12 -21.13 38.65
N HIS A 183 8.51 -20.02 38.26
CA HIS A 183 8.37 -18.83 39.10
C HIS A 183 6.95 -18.63 39.65
N GLU A 184 5.98 -19.50 39.34
CA GLU A 184 4.71 -19.52 40.01
C GLU A 184 4.91 -20.21 41.33
N THR A 185 4.86 -19.48 42.47
CA THR A 185 4.84 -20.08 43.81
C THR A 185 3.59 -20.94 43.91
N PRO A 186 3.69 -22.21 44.24
CA PRO A 186 2.51 -23.00 44.55
C PRO A 186 1.83 -22.40 45.78
N GLU A 187 0.59 -22.04 45.63
CA GLU A 187 -0.28 -21.75 46.77
C GLU A 187 -0.53 -23.05 47.57
#